data_3138a3286cb266ac268aec5a5a8798a7
#
_entry.id   3138a3286cb266ac268aec5a5a8798a7
#
_cell.length_a   1.000
_cell.length_b   1.000
_cell.length_c   1.000
_cell.angle_alpha   90.00
_cell.angle_beta   90.00
_cell.angle_gamma   90.00
#
_symmetry.space_group_name_H-M   'P 1'
#
loop_
_entity.id
_entity.type
_entity.pdbx_description
1 polymer ?
#
loop_
_entity_poly.entity_id
_entity_poly.type
_entity_poly.pdbx_seq_one_letter_code
_entity_poly.pdbx_strand_id
1 'polypeptide(L)'
;TDGEFRRTYFHIDFLEQLGGVKTDIPVTIVRPDGTEELAPPVIRVIDKVRHAKDIQRADFEYLKSQVAAGLTPKVTIPSPTMLHFRGGRAGISREAYPELDPAFYDDVAKAYGDELQSLFDAGCRYVQMDDTNMAYLCDEKMREAARQRGDDPNELPHRYAMFINKVVAHKPAGMTLAMHLCRGNFKSTHAAAGNYEPVAEALL
;
A
#
# COMPACT_ATOMS: atom_id res chain seq x y z
N THR A 1 -2.88 -5.98 17.32
CA THR A 1 -2.21 -5.43 16.13
C THR A 1 -0.77 -5.09 16.43
N ASP A 2 0.07 -5.10 15.41
CA ASP A 2 1.53 -4.89 15.48
C ASP A 2 1.95 -3.45 15.84
N GLY A 3 1.02 -2.52 15.85
CA GLY A 3 1.28 -1.13 16.23
C GLY A 3 1.89 -0.29 15.11
N GLU A 4 1.07 0.57 14.53
CA GLU A 4 1.46 1.46 13.43
C GLU A 4 2.50 2.51 13.86
N PHE A 5 2.43 2.95 15.12
CA PHE A 5 3.25 4.05 15.65
C PHE A 5 4.74 3.75 15.82
N ARG A 6 5.17 2.52 15.66
CA ARG A 6 6.60 2.15 15.68
C ARG A 6 7.35 2.58 14.42
N ARG A 7 6.64 3.08 13.40
CA ARG A 7 7.17 3.49 12.09
C ARG A 7 6.78 4.93 11.78
N THR A 8 7.69 5.70 11.21
CA THR A 8 7.40 7.08 10.81
C THR A 8 6.32 7.14 9.72
N TYR A 9 6.46 6.26 8.71
CA TYR A 9 5.46 6.08 7.66
C TYR A 9 5.28 4.57 7.42
N PHE A 10 4.19 3.99 7.92
CA PHE A 10 3.99 2.54 7.89
C PHE A 10 4.04 1.94 6.47
N HIS A 11 3.50 2.66 5.48
CA HIS A 11 3.47 2.20 4.10
C HIS A 11 4.85 2.27 3.44
N ILE A 12 5.64 3.30 3.74
CA ILE A 12 6.99 3.45 3.19
C ILE A 12 7.90 2.39 3.80
N ASP A 13 7.87 2.22 5.11
CA ASP A 13 8.66 1.20 5.82
C ASP A 13 8.49 -0.21 5.23
N PHE A 14 7.27 -0.58 4.85
CA PHE A 14 7.01 -1.85 4.19
C PHE A 14 7.51 -1.86 2.75
N LEU A 15 7.12 -0.86 1.96
CA LEU A 15 7.32 -0.86 0.51
C LEU A 15 8.79 -0.70 0.11
N GLU A 16 9.57 0.07 0.87
CA GLU A 16 11.00 0.25 0.58
C GLU A 16 11.84 -1.01 0.84
N GLN A 17 11.29 -1.98 1.54
CA GLN A 17 11.93 -3.27 1.79
C GLN A 17 11.70 -4.29 0.67
N LEU A 18 10.79 -4.01 -0.25
CA LEU A 18 10.64 -4.79 -1.48
C LEU A 18 11.85 -4.57 -2.40
N GLY A 19 12.39 -5.64 -2.96
CA GLY A 19 13.41 -5.52 -4.01
C GLY A 19 12.85 -4.79 -5.22
N GLY A 20 13.66 -3.92 -5.84
CA GLY A 20 13.24 -3.10 -6.99
C GLY A 20 12.49 -1.82 -6.62
N VAL A 21 12.25 -1.58 -5.34
CA VAL A 21 11.61 -0.35 -4.83
C VAL A 21 12.63 0.52 -4.13
N LYS A 22 12.51 1.83 -4.29
CA LYS A 22 13.36 2.84 -3.64
C LYS A 22 12.51 4.01 -3.19
N THR A 23 12.90 4.63 -2.09
CA THR A 23 12.34 5.90 -1.66
C THR A 23 13.32 7.04 -1.94
N ASP A 24 12.82 8.13 -2.48
CA ASP A 24 13.60 9.35 -2.62
C ASP A 24 13.73 10.06 -1.25
N ILE A 25 14.78 10.84 -1.08
CA ILE A 25 14.99 11.63 0.14
C ILE A 25 13.82 12.61 0.31
N PRO A 26 13.26 12.76 1.52
CA PRO A 26 12.21 13.73 1.78
C PRO A 26 12.66 15.13 1.40
N VAL A 27 11.82 15.86 0.69
CA VAL A 27 12.06 17.28 0.34
C VAL A 27 11.39 18.14 1.39
N THR A 28 12.12 19.13 1.91
CA THR A 28 11.54 20.16 2.78
C THR A 28 10.61 21.05 1.95
N ILE A 29 9.36 21.12 2.33
CA ILE A 29 8.36 22.04 1.76
C ILE A 29 8.22 23.21 2.71
N VAL A 30 8.42 24.43 2.20
CA VAL A 30 8.13 25.65 2.95
C VAL A 30 6.67 26.02 2.68
N ARG A 31 5.86 26.10 3.73
CA ARG A 31 4.46 26.51 3.65
C ARG A 31 4.35 28.03 3.46
N PRO A 32 3.19 28.54 2.98
CA PRO A 32 2.97 29.98 2.84
C PRO A 32 3.11 30.77 4.14
N ASP A 33 2.94 30.13 5.30
CA ASP A 33 3.15 30.70 6.63
C ASP A 33 4.61 30.69 7.10
N GLY A 34 5.55 30.22 6.24
CA GLY A 34 6.97 30.12 6.54
C GLY A 34 7.38 28.88 7.34
N THR A 35 6.44 28.00 7.70
CA THR A 35 6.77 26.75 8.40
C THR A 35 7.35 25.73 7.44
N GLU A 36 8.44 25.06 7.88
CA GLU A 36 9.05 23.96 7.14
C GLU A 36 8.36 22.64 7.48
N GLU A 37 7.99 21.89 6.48
CA GLU A 37 7.45 20.53 6.62
C GLU A 37 8.21 19.57 5.71
N LEU A 38 8.61 18.42 6.26
CA LEU A 38 9.15 17.34 5.46
C LEU A 38 8.00 16.67 4.71
N ALA A 39 8.03 16.71 3.39
CA ALA A 39 7.12 15.91 2.58
C ALA A 39 7.43 14.42 2.80
N PRO A 40 6.40 13.55 2.80
CA PRO A 40 6.65 12.11 2.80
C PRO A 40 7.54 11.71 1.62
N PRO A 41 8.50 10.79 1.82
CA PRO A 41 9.33 10.28 0.73
C PRO A 41 8.47 9.77 -0.44
N VAL A 42 8.96 9.97 -1.66
CA VAL A 42 8.31 9.45 -2.87
C VAL A 42 8.82 8.05 -3.14
N ILE A 43 7.90 7.11 -3.29
CA ILE A 43 8.20 5.73 -3.64
C ILE A 43 8.38 5.64 -5.15
N ARG A 44 9.45 4.97 -5.59
CA ARG A 44 9.73 4.65 -7.00
C ARG A 44 10.00 3.18 -7.18
N VAL A 45 9.50 2.62 -8.25
CA VAL A 45 9.86 1.29 -8.73
C VAL A 45 10.96 1.45 -9.76
N ILE A 46 12.19 1.06 -9.40
CA ILE A 46 13.39 1.26 -10.22
C ILE A 46 13.86 0.01 -10.94
N ASP A 47 13.37 -1.16 -10.53
CA ASP A 47 13.70 -2.48 -11.08
C ASP A 47 12.50 -3.42 -10.86
N LYS A 48 12.62 -4.68 -11.29
CA LYS A 48 11.63 -5.73 -11.04
C LYS A 48 11.33 -5.88 -9.56
N VAL A 49 10.05 -5.78 -9.21
CA VAL A 49 9.60 -5.92 -7.82
C VAL A 49 9.68 -7.39 -7.40
N ARG A 50 10.21 -7.63 -6.22
CA ARG A 50 10.34 -8.96 -5.63
C ARG A 50 10.35 -8.92 -4.11
N HIS A 51 9.97 -10.00 -3.49
CA HIS A 51 10.18 -10.23 -2.05
C HIS A 51 11.64 -10.59 -1.83
N ALA A 52 12.44 -9.62 -1.37
CA ALA A 52 13.89 -9.80 -1.19
C ALA A 52 14.25 -10.36 0.19
N LYS A 53 13.36 -10.22 1.15
CA LYS A 53 13.51 -10.67 2.54
C LYS A 53 12.16 -10.65 3.24
N ASP A 54 12.04 -11.35 4.37
CA ASP A 54 10.90 -11.20 5.28
C ASP A 54 10.83 -9.76 5.78
N ILE A 55 9.68 -9.12 5.65
CA ILE A 55 9.50 -7.70 5.97
C ILE A 55 8.96 -7.53 7.40
N GLN A 56 7.85 -8.22 7.71
CA GLN A 56 7.17 -8.05 9.00
C GLN A 56 7.16 -9.32 9.88
N ARG A 57 7.84 -10.36 9.46
CA ARG A 57 7.88 -11.61 10.21
C ARG A 57 8.36 -11.44 11.65
N ALA A 58 9.49 -10.77 11.85
CA ALA A 58 10.05 -10.55 13.19
C ALA A 58 9.12 -9.75 14.08
N ASP A 59 8.47 -8.73 13.53
CA ASP A 59 7.47 -7.92 14.24
C ASP A 59 6.24 -8.73 14.64
N PHE A 60 5.80 -9.61 13.75
CA PHE A 60 4.70 -10.52 14.05
C PHE A 60 5.08 -11.53 15.14
N GLU A 61 6.27 -12.12 15.08
CA GLU A 61 6.75 -13.07 16.10
C GLU A 61 6.83 -12.39 17.48
N TYR A 62 7.30 -11.14 17.54
CA TYR A 62 7.26 -10.34 18.76
C TYR A 62 5.83 -10.09 19.22
N LEU A 63 4.94 -9.60 18.35
CA LEU A 63 3.53 -9.40 18.69
C LEU A 63 2.91 -10.69 19.24
N LYS A 64 3.11 -11.81 18.57
CA LYS A 64 2.59 -13.11 18.97
C LYS A 64 3.05 -13.50 20.37
N SER A 65 4.28 -13.17 20.76
CA SER A 65 4.80 -13.45 22.11
C SER A 65 4.15 -12.59 23.20
N GLN A 66 3.55 -11.45 22.84
CA GLN A 66 2.91 -10.53 23.78
C GLN A 66 1.38 -10.70 23.86
N VAL A 67 0.79 -11.46 22.95
CA VAL A 67 -0.67 -11.63 22.88
C VAL A 67 -1.11 -12.72 23.84
N ALA A 68 -2.13 -12.42 24.65
CA ALA A 68 -2.71 -13.38 25.59
C ALA A 68 -3.31 -14.60 24.88
N ALA A 69 -3.31 -15.73 25.56
CA ALA A 69 -3.89 -16.96 25.04
C ALA A 69 -5.38 -16.77 24.66
N GLY A 70 -5.77 -17.33 23.51
CA GLY A 70 -7.12 -17.21 22.97
C GLY A 70 -7.39 -15.97 22.11
N LEU A 71 -6.44 -15.02 22.02
CA LEU A 71 -6.55 -13.88 21.13
C LEU A 71 -5.79 -14.12 19.82
N THR A 72 -6.27 -13.53 18.75
CA THR A 72 -5.62 -13.62 17.42
C THR A 72 -4.78 -12.38 17.15
N PRO A 73 -3.45 -12.50 17.03
CA PRO A 73 -2.59 -11.40 16.63
C PRO A 73 -2.88 -11.02 15.16
N LYS A 74 -3.01 -9.73 14.89
CA LYS A 74 -3.28 -9.16 13.57
C LYS A 74 -2.12 -8.28 13.13
N VAL A 75 -1.65 -8.47 11.89
CA VAL A 75 -0.67 -7.62 11.22
C VAL A 75 -1.37 -6.69 10.24
N THR A 76 -0.88 -5.48 10.11
CA THR A 76 -1.34 -4.50 9.13
C THR A 76 -0.23 -4.23 8.12
N ILE A 77 -0.55 -4.35 6.82
CA ILE A 77 0.35 -4.05 5.70
C ILE A 77 -0.29 -3.02 4.78
N PRO A 78 0.50 -2.21 4.04
CA PRO A 78 -0.08 -1.28 3.06
C PRO A 78 -0.65 -2.03 1.84
N SER A 79 -1.62 -1.39 1.18
CA SER A 79 -2.12 -1.87 -0.11
C SER A 79 -1.06 -1.76 -1.20
N PRO A 80 -0.99 -2.72 -2.15
CA PRO A 80 -0.05 -2.68 -3.27
C PRO A 80 -0.29 -1.49 -4.21
N THR A 81 -1.49 -0.92 -4.22
CA THR A 81 -1.87 0.24 -5.02
C THR A 81 -1.01 1.47 -4.73
N MET A 82 -0.38 1.52 -3.54
CA MET A 82 0.50 2.62 -3.13
C MET A 82 1.78 2.72 -3.97
N LEU A 83 2.20 1.64 -4.62
CA LEU A 83 3.33 1.66 -5.56
C LEU A 83 3.02 2.43 -6.86
N HIS A 84 1.73 2.63 -7.17
CA HIS A 84 1.30 3.33 -8.38
C HIS A 84 0.67 4.70 -8.08
N PHE A 85 -0.20 4.80 -7.07
CA PHE A 85 -1.13 5.90 -6.91
C PHE A 85 -0.48 7.30 -6.93
N ARG A 86 0.62 7.51 -6.20
CA ARG A 86 1.23 8.85 -6.09
C ARG A 86 2.09 9.22 -7.29
N GLY A 87 2.84 8.27 -7.81
CA GLY A 87 3.78 8.47 -8.90
C GLY A 87 3.18 8.21 -10.29
N GLY A 88 2.03 7.52 -10.34
CA GLY A 88 1.45 7.03 -11.58
C GLY A 88 2.46 6.22 -12.39
N ARG A 89 2.26 6.19 -13.70
CA ARG A 89 3.19 5.51 -14.62
C ARG A 89 4.62 6.04 -14.56
N ALA A 90 4.80 7.32 -14.25
CA ALA A 90 6.12 7.96 -14.19
C ALA A 90 6.97 7.50 -12.99
N GLY A 91 6.33 7.01 -11.93
CA GLY A 91 6.99 6.44 -10.75
C GLY A 91 7.54 5.03 -10.96
N ILE A 92 7.30 4.40 -12.13
CA ILE A 92 7.66 3.01 -12.40
C ILE A 92 8.60 2.96 -13.62
N SER A 93 9.77 2.33 -13.46
CA SER A 93 10.78 2.18 -14.50
C SER A 93 10.21 1.56 -15.77
N ARG A 94 10.41 2.24 -16.91
CA ARG A 94 10.03 1.71 -18.23
C ARG A 94 10.99 0.63 -18.71
N GLU A 95 12.21 0.59 -18.21
CA GLU A 95 13.17 -0.46 -18.51
C GLU A 95 12.76 -1.78 -17.85
N ALA A 96 12.38 -1.72 -16.56
CA ALA A 96 11.91 -2.90 -15.84
C ALA A 96 10.51 -3.34 -16.30
N TYR A 97 9.64 -2.37 -16.58
CA TYR A 97 8.24 -2.59 -16.96
C TYR A 97 7.88 -1.68 -18.13
N PRO A 98 8.11 -2.09 -19.39
CA PRO A 98 7.68 -1.34 -20.58
C PRO A 98 6.17 -1.05 -20.55
N GLU A 99 5.39 -2.07 -20.18
CA GLU A 99 3.96 -1.99 -19.88
C GLU A 99 3.72 -2.44 -18.41
N LEU A 100 2.66 -1.90 -17.79
CA LEU A 100 2.34 -2.28 -16.41
C LEU A 100 1.65 -3.64 -16.34
N ASP A 101 0.69 -3.88 -17.23
CA ASP A 101 -0.06 -5.12 -17.26
C ASP A 101 0.54 -6.10 -18.29
N PRO A 102 0.72 -7.38 -17.95
CA PRO A 102 0.49 -7.96 -16.61
C PRO A 102 1.70 -7.88 -15.68
N ALA A 103 2.90 -7.66 -16.22
CA ALA A 103 4.17 -7.96 -15.56
C ALA A 103 4.38 -7.23 -14.23
N PHE A 104 4.06 -5.93 -14.16
CA PHE A 104 4.19 -5.16 -12.92
C PHE A 104 3.24 -5.67 -11.84
N TYR A 105 1.97 -5.88 -12.19
CA TYR A 105 0.96 -6.33 -11.24
C TYR A 105 1.23 -7.75 -10.75
N ASP A 106 1.70 -8.64 -11.63
CA ASP A 106 2.02 -10.02 -11.28
C ASP A 106 3.25 -10.10 -10.37
N ASP A 107 4.32 -9.36 -10.66
CA ASP A 107 5.53 -9.31 -9.84
C ASP A 107 5.22 -8.78 -8.42
N VAL A 108 4.43 -7.71 -8.31
CA VAL A 108 4.02 -7.16 -7.01
C VAL A 108 3.11 -8.13 -6.27
N ALA A 109 2.13 -8.71 -6.96
CA ALA A 109 1.22 -9.68 -6.35
C ALA A 109 1.97 -10.89 -5.79
N LYS A 110 2.95 -11.39 -6.55
CA LYS A 110 3.85 -12.46 -6.08
C LYS A 110 4.65 -12.04 -4.86
N ALA A 111 5.25 -10.85 -4.88
CA ALA A 111 6.05 -10.35 -3.75
C ALA A 111 5.23 -10.22 -2.46
N TYR A 112 3.98 -9.74 -2.57
CA TYR A 112 3.05 -9.73 -1.45
C TYR A 112 2.65 -11.15 -1.01
N GLY A 113 2.41 -12.04 -1.96
CA GLY A 113 2.12 -13.44 -1.67
C GLY A 113 3.23 -14.12 -0.89
N ASP A 114 4.49 -13.88 -1.27
CA ASP A 114 5.66 -14.41 -0.57
C ASP A 114 5.74 -13.87 0.88
N GLU A 115 5.43 -12.59 1.11
CA GLU A 115 5.34 -12.02 2.47
C GLU A 115 4.18 -12.60 3.28
N LEU A 116 3.00 -12.74 2.66
CA LEU A 116 1.84 -13.38 3.30
C LEU A 116 2.15 -14.84 3.69
N GLN A 117 2.89 -15.56 2.85
CA GLN A 117 3.34 -16.92 3.15
C GLN A 117 4.34 -16.95 4.31
N SER A 118 5.31 -16.03 4.33
CA SER A 118 6.26 -15.90 5.44
C SER A 118 5.57 -15.64 6.78
N LEU A 119 4.60 -14.71 6.79
CA LEU A 119 3.77 -14.43 7.96
C LEU A 119 2.93 -15.65 8.37
N PHE A 120 2.36 -16.38 7.40
CA PHE A 120 1.56 -17.58 7.67
C PHE A 120 2.40 -18.68 8.31
N ASP A 121 3.62 -18.88 7.83
CA ASP A 121 4.57 -19.86 8.35
C ASP A 121 5.03 -19.53 9.77
N ALA A 122 5.10 -18.22 10.11
CA ALA A 122 5.31 -17.75 11.49
C ALA A 122 4.09 -17.95 12.39
N GLY A 123 2.94 -18.32 11.83
CA GLY A 123 1.68 -18.56 12.54
C GLY A 123 0.67 -17.43 12.46
N CYS A 124 0.90 -16.41 11.63
CA CYS A 124 -0.09 -15.37 11.37
C CYS A 124 -1.32 -15.95 10.66
N ARG A 125 -2.50 -15.58 11.12
CA ARG A 125 -3.77 -16.02 10.53
C ARG A 125 -4.70 -14.86 10.16
N TYR A 126 -4.30 -13.63 10.50
CA TYR A 126 -5.08 -12.44 10.21
C TYR A 126 -4.16 -11.29 9.78
N VAL A 127 -4.29 -10.88 8.53
CA VAL A 127 -3.62 -9.70 7.96
C VAL A 127 -4.69 -8.70 7.52
N GLN A 128 -4.46 -7.43 7.79
CA GLN A 128 -5.25 -6.31 7.28
C GLN A 128 -4.41 -5.55 6.26
N MET A 129 -4.96 -5.34 5.08
CA MET A 129 -4.39 -4.50 4.03
C MET A 129 -5.00 -3.11 4.11
N ASP A 130 -4.20 -2.09 4.36
CA ASP A 130 -4.66 -0.72 4.46
C ASP A 130 -4.56 -0.01 3.11
N ASP A 131 -5.71 0.41 2.58
CA ASP A 131 -5.81 1.18 1.35
C ASP A 131 -6.37 2.58 1.62
N THR A 132 -5.62 3.58 1.23
CA THR A 132 -6.08 4.98 1.19
C THR A 132 -6.43 5.42 -0.21
N ASN A 133 -5.94 4.75 -1.24
CA ASN A 133 -5.99 5.21 -2.62
C ASN A 133 -7.39 5.09 -3.22
N MET A 134 -8.12 4.03 -2.88
CA MET A 134 -9.53 3.92 -3.25
C MET A 134 -10.35 5.07 -2.63
N ALA A 135 -10.12 5.38 -1.35
CA ALA A 135 -10.79 6.51 -0.70
C ALA A 135 -10.37 7.86 -1.28
N TYR A 136 -9.11 8.02 -1.72
CA TYR A 136 -8.64 9.23 -2.39
C TYR A 136 -9.30 9.43 -3.76
N LEU A 137 -9.66 8.37 -4.46
CA LEU A 137 -10.41 8.43 -5.71
C LEU A 137 -11.88 8.86 -5.52
N CYS A 138 -12.33 9.06 -4.29
CA CYS A 138 -13.61 9.69 -3.96
C CYS A 138 -13.53 11.23 -3.88
N ASP A 139 -12.33 11.80 -3.84
CA ASP A 139 -12.07 13.24 -3.77
C ASP A 139 -11.77 13.81 -5.15
N GLU A 140 -12.52 14.84 -5.58
CA GLU A 140 -12.37 15.39 -6.94
C GLU A 140 -10.99 16.03 -7.17
N LYS A 141 -10.35 16.58 -6.14
CA LYS A 141 -8.97 17.11 -6.28
C LYS A 141 -7.98 16.00 -6.55
N MET A 142 -8.14 14.85 -5.89
CA MET A 142 -7.29 13.68 -6.11
C MET A 142 -7.55 13.04 -7.48
N ARG A 143 -8.80 13.03 -7.92
CA ARG A 143 -9.19 12.59 -9.28
C ARG A 143 -8.59 13.48 -10.36
N GLU A 144 -8.64 14.80 -10.16
CA GLU A 144 -8.01 15.75 -11.08
C GLU A 144 -6.48 15.56 -11.12
N ALA A 145 -5.84 15.37 -9.98
CA ALA A 145 -4.42 15.06 -9.94
C ALA A 145 -4.08 13.74 -10.68
N ALA A 146 -4.97 12.75 -10.67
CA ALA A 146 -4.82 11.53 -11.45
C ALA A 146 -4.89 11.81 -12.96
N ARG A 147 -5.87 12.62 -13.42
CA ARG A 147 -5.98 13.04 -14.84
C ARG A 147 -4.71 13.76 -15.32
N GLN A 148 -4.16 14.64 -14.49
CA GLN A 148 -2.92 15.39 -14.82
C GLN A 148 -1.71 14.47 -14.96
N ARG A 149 -1.69 13.32 -14.29
CA ARG A 149 -0.65 12.28 -14.45
C ARG A 149 -0.90 11.35 -15.65
N GLY A 150 -2.01 11.51 -16.35
CA GLY A 150 -2.40 10.68 -17.49
C GLY A 150 -3.18 9.42 -17.12
N ASP A 151 -3.69 9.34 -15.88
CA ASP A 151 -4.57 8.25 -15.44
C ASP A 151 -6.05 8.65 -15.61
N ASP A 152 -6.89 7.68 -15.97
CA ASP A 152 -8.34 7.86 -15.92
C ASP A 152 -8.85 7.51 -14.51
N PRO A 153 -9.35 8.48 -13.73
CA PRO A 153 -9.84 8.21 -12.38
C PRO A 153 -11.14 7.38 -12.34
N ASN A 154 -11.81 7.15 -13.46
CA ASN A 154 -12.94 6.24 -13.52
C ASN A 154 -12.47 4.80 -13.67
N GLU A 155 -11.38 4.57 -14.41
CA GLU A 155 -10.79 3.24 -14.61
C GLU A 155 -9.88 2.81 -13.45
N LEU A 156 -9.28 3.76 -12.72
CA LEU A 156 -8.36 3.44 -11.63
C LEU A 156 -8.98 2.54 -10.55
N PRO A 157 -10.23 2.73 -10.07
CA PRO A 157 -10.83 1.84 -9.08
C PRO A 157 -10.87 0.38 -9.55
N HIS A 158 -11.28 0.13 -10.79
CA HIS A 158 -11.34 -1.21 -11.36
C HIS A 158 -9.95 -1.83 -11.53
N ARG A 159 -8.98 -1.04 -11.97
CA ARG A 159 -7.58 -1.47 -12.07
C ARG A 159 -7.01 -1.82 -10.71
N TYR A 160 -7.30 -1.03 -9.67
CA TYR A 160 -6.84 -1.29 -8.31
C TYR A 160 -7.54 -2.49 -7.68
N ALA A 161 -8.82 -2.67 -7.92
CA ALA A 161 -9.54 -3.88 -7.49
C ALA A 161 -8.92 -5.13 -8.13
N MET A 162 -8.67 -5.12 -9.43
CA MET A 162 -7.97 -6.20 -10.14
C MET A 162 -6.58 -6.45 -9.52
N PHE A 163 -5.81 -5.40 -9.23
CA PHE A 163 -4.49 -5.50 -8.64
C PHE A 163 -4.52 -6.11 -7.23
N ILE A 164 -5.45 -5.67 -6.39
CA ILE A 164 -5.67 -6.23 -5.05
C ILE A 164 -6.08 -7.71 -5.16
N ASN A 165 -6.98 -8.04 -6.09
CA ASN A 165 -7.42 -9.42 -6.30
C ASN A 165 -6.28 -10.35 -6.75
N LYS A 166 -5.30 -9.86 -7.51
CA LYS A 166 -4.08 -10.61 -7.82
C LYS A 166 -3.31 -10.95 -6.53
N VAL A 167 -3.18 -10.03 -5.58
CA VAL A 167 -2.57 -10.31 -4.26
C VAL A 167 -3.40 -11.32 -3.48
N VAL A 168 -4.74 -11.14 -3.45
CA VAL A 168 -5.64 -12.07 -2.75
C VAL A 168 -5.52 -13.49 -3.26
N ALA A 169 -5.27 -13.66 -4.56
CA ALA A 169 -5.07 -14.99 -5.17
C ALA A 169 -3.82 -15.71 -4.64
N HIS A 170 -2.83 -14.99 -4.13
CA HIS A 170 -1.62 -15.56 -3.50
C HIS A 170 -1.77 -15.80 -1.98
N LYS A 171 -2.90 -15.44 -1.39
CA LYS A 171 -3.13 -15.61 0.05
C LYS A 171 -3.11 -17.09 0.45
N PRO A 172 -2.34 -17.49 1.49
CA PRO A 172 -2.36 -18.85 2.01
C PRO A 172 -3.77 -19.29 2.43
N ALA A 173 -4.11 -20.55 2.16
CA ALA A 173 -5.35 -21.14 2.66
C ALA A 173 -5.37 -21.08 4.20
N GLY A 174 -6.50 -20.67 4.78
CA GLY A 174 -6.65 -20.52 6.23
C GLY A 174 -6.16 -19.19 6.82
N MET A 175 -5.62 -18.27 5.98
CA MET A 175 -5.38 -16.89 6.39
C MET A 175 -6.59 -16.00 6.08
N THR A 176 -7.01 -15.17 7.02
CA THR A 176 -7.94 -14.06 6.76
C THR A 176 -7.15 -12.85 6.27
N LEU A 177 -7.48 -12.35 5.09
CA LEU A 177 -6.98 -11.09 4.57
C LEU A 177 -8.17 -10.12 4.49
N ALA A 178 -8.16 -9.13 5.38
CA ALA A 178 -9.16 -8.07 5.42
C ALA A 178 -8.61 -6.81 4.74
N MET A 179 -9.50 -5.95 4.28
CA MET A 179 -9.13 -4.65 3.72
C MET A 179 -9.71 -3.52 4.58
N HIS A 180 -8.90 -2.51 4.84
CA HIS A 180 -9.32 -1.27 5.47
C HIS A 180 -9.27 -0.13 4.46
N LEU A 181 -10.34 0.62 4.37
CA LEU A 181 -10.44 1.84 3.55
C LEU A 181 -10.39 3.05 4.46
N CYS A 182 -9.40 3.89 4.25
CA CYS A 182 -9.17 5.07 5.08
C CYS A 182 -9.05 6.33 4.21
N ARG A 183 -9.71 7.39 4.63
CA ARG A 183 -9.55 8.73 4.03
C ARG A 183 -8.26 9.44 4.43
N GLY A 184 -7.36 8.73 5.13
CA GLY A 184 -6.16 9.28 5.73
C GLY A 184 -6.46 10.07 7.01
N ASN A 185 -5.55 9.97 7.96
CA ASN A 185 -5.55 10.77 9.18
C ASN A 185 -4.34 11.70 9.14
N PHE A 186 -4.57 12.99 8.93
CA PHE A 186 -3.53 13.99 8.89
C PHE A 186 -3.82 15.06 9.94
N LYS A 187 -3.15 14.93 11.11
CA LYS A 187 -3.32 15.87 12.25
C LYS A 187 -4.79 16.07 12.62
N SER A 188 -5.50 14.96 12.83
CA SER A 188 -6.93 14.93 13.19
C SER A 188 -7.90 15.42 12.11
N THR A 189 -7.43 15.51 10.84
CA THR A 189 -8.28 15.74 9.68
C THR A 189 -8.14 14.59 8.68
N HIS A 190 -9.17 14.36 7.85
CA HIS A 190 -9.04 13.44 6.74
C HIS A 190 -8.34 14.11 5.55
N ALA A 191 -7.53 13.32 4.82
CA ALA A 191 -6.80 13.81 3.65
C ALA A 191 -7.65 13.87 2.39
N ALA A 192 -8.78 13.14 2.34
CA ALA A 192 -9.69 13.10 1.20
C ALA A 192 -11.13 13.33 1.64
N ALA A 193 -11.87 14.12 0.86
CA ALA A 193 -13.30 14.36 1.00
C ALA A 193 -14.13 13.41 0.10
N GLY A 194 -15.44 13.58 0.09
CA GLY A 194 -16.35 12.83 -0.79
C GLY A 194 -17.00 11.61 -0.11
N ASN A 195 -17.85 10.91 -0.85
CA ASN A 195 -18.46 9.64 -0.47
C ASN A 195 -17.83 8.50 -1.29
N TYR A 196 -18.15 7.26 -0.95
CA TYR A 196 -17.55 6.08 -1.61
C TYR A 196 -18.19 5.68 -2.94
N GLU A 197 -19.22 6.41 -3.41
CA GLU A 197 -19.93 6.12 -4.65
C GLU A 197 -18.99 5.90 -5.86
N PRO A 198 -17.95 6.76 -6.08
CA PRO A 198 -17.07 6.59 -7.25
C PRO A 198 -16.26 5.28 -7.27
N VAL A 199 -16.18 4.57 -6.17
CA VAL A 199 -15.39 3.34 -6.06
C VAL A 199 -16.22 2.13 -5.60
N ALA A 200 -17.51 2.33 -5.31
CA ALA A 200 -18.37 1.31 -4.71
C ALA A 200 -18.49 0.06 -5.60
N GLU A 201 -18.70 0.23 -6.89
CA GLU A 201 -18.82 -0.88 -7.84
C GLU A 201 -17.54 -1.73 -7.91
N ALA A 202 -16.37 -1.08 -7.84
CA ALA A 202 -15.09 -1.79 -7.88
C ALA A 202 -14.75 -2.49 -6.56
N LEU A 203 -15.40 -2.10 -5.45
CA LEU A 203 -15.15 -2.65 -4.11
C LEU A 203 -16.07 -3.81 -3.75
N LEU A 204 -17.26 -3.88 -4.33
CA LEU A 204 -18.34 -4.83 -4.01
C LEU A 204 -18.55 -5.85 -5.12
#